data_e5b6fd82fea5d14b682e1dc0dc75d9cd
#
_entry.id   e5b6fd82fea5d14b682e1dc0dc75d9cd
#
_cell.length_a   1.000
_cell.length_b   1.000
_cell.length_c   1.000
_cell.angle_alpha   90.00
_cell.angle_beta   90.00
_cell.angle_gamma   90.00
#
_symmetry.space_group_name_H-M   'P 1'
#
loop_
_entity.id
_entity.type
_entity.pdbx_description
1 polymer ?
#
loop_
_entity_poly.entity_id
_entity_poly.type
_entity_poly.pdbx_seq_one_letter_code
_entity_poly.pdbx_strand_id
1 'polypeptide(L)' 'MDIHVRDLRYFVTVAEHRNFTRAAEALFISQPALSKQIRTLESQLRTKLFVRDRRSVELTRAGESLLPTRRNSCSAGMQ' A
#
# COMPACT_ATOMS: atom_id res chain seq x y z
N MET A 1 -2.68 18.40 -1.93
CA MET A 1 -2.22 17.14 -1.43
C MET A 1 -1.05 16.66 -2.24
N ASP A 2 0.11 16.55 -1.60
CA ASP A 2 1.32 16.27 -2.36
C ASP A 2 1.76 14.83 -2.25
N ILE A 3 1.12 14.00 -3.02
CA ILE A 3 1.47 12.60 -3.07
C ILE A 3 2.33 12.38 -4.30
N HIS A 4 3.53 11.92 -4.07
CA HIS A 4 4.44 11.66 -5.18
C HIS A 4 4.15 10.32 -5.81
N VAL A 5 4.49 10.19 -7.08
CA VAL A 5 4.35 8.92 -7.79
C VAL A 5 5.11 7.81 -7.05
N ARG A 6 6.26 8.16 -6.48
CA ARG A 6 7.04 7.20 -5.72
C ARG A 6 6.24 6.65 -4.54
N ASP A 7 5.52 7.52 -3.84
CA ASP A 7 4.74 7.10 -2.68
C ASP A 7 3.63 6.16 -3.10
N LEU A 8 2.98 6.45 -4.21
CA LEU A 8 1.95 5.57 -4.74
C LEU A 8 2.52 4.22 -5.15
N ARG A 9 3.72 4.23 -5.74
CA ARG A 9 4.38 2.99 -6.12
C ARG A 9 4.65 2.13 -4.88
N TYR A 10 5.16 2.73 -3.82
CA TYR A 10 5.40 2.02 -2.58
C TYR A 10 4.11 1.43 -2.04
N PHE A 11 3.06 2.23 -2.02
CA PHE A 11 1.77 1.80 -1.54
C PHE A 11 1.23 0.61 -2.35
N VAL A 12 1.26 0.74 -3.67
CA VAL A 12 0.75 -0.33 -4.54
C VAL A 12 1.57 -1.60 -4.36
N THR A 13 2.88 -1.48 -4.25
CA THR A 13 3.74 -2.64 -4.08
C THR A 13 3.42 -3.37 -2.78
N VAL A 14 3.22 -2.63 -1.69
CA VAL A 14 2.85 -3.26 -0.42
C VAL A 14 1.49 -3.94 -0.55
N ALA A 15 0.56 -3.28 -1.24
CA ALA A 15 -0.78 -3.83 -1.41
C ALA A 15 -0.74 -5.13 -2.20
N GLU A 16 0.10 -5.20 -3.21
CA GLU A 16 0.21 -6.39 -4.04
C GLU A 16 0.83 -7.56 -3.29
N HIS A 17 1.87 -7.27 -2.51
CA HIS A 17 2.57 -8.33 -1.80
C HIS A 17 1.92 -8.68 -0.47
N ARG A 18 1.18 -7.75 0.10
CA ARG A 18 0.57 -7.89 1.42
C ARG A 18 1.61 -8.27 2.46
N ASN A 19 2.82 -7.75 2.27
CA ASN A 19 3.93 -8.09 3.14
C ASN A 19 4.98 -7.01 2.98
N PHE A 20 5.27 -6.29 4.06
CA PHE A 20 6.23 -5.19 3.99
C PHE A 20 7.63 -5.66 3.64
N THR A 21 8.03 -6.82 4.16
CA THR A 21 9.36 -7.32 3.89
C THR A 21 9.53 -7.64 2.40
N ARG A 22 8.57 -8.34 1.83
CA ARG A 22 8.64 -8.69 0.42
C ARG A 22 8.54 -7.46 -0.46
N ALA A 23 7.67 -6.52 -0.08
CA ALA A 23 7.54 -5.29 -0.84
C ALA A 23 8.85 -4.50 -0.83
N ALA A 24 9.49 -4.42 0.33
CA ALA A 24 10.76 -3.72 0.44
C ALA A 24 11.82 -4.37 -0.44
N GLU A 25 11.85 -5.69 -0.47
CA GLU A 25 12.77 -6.40 -1.34
C GLU A 25 12.53 -6.08 -2.80
N ALA A 26 11.26 -6.05 -3.20
CA ALA A 26 10.90 -5.74 -4.57
C ALA A 26 11.28 -4.31 -4.93
N LEU A 27 11.29 -3.42 -3.95
CA LEU A 27 11.61 -2.01 -4.16
C LEU A 27 13.08 -1.70 -3.92
N PHE A 28 13.85 -2.70 -3.51
CA PHE A 28 15.29 -2.54 -3.25
C PHE A 28 15.56 -1.52 -2.14
N ILE A 29 14.71 -1.53 -1.11
CA ILE A 29 14.91 -0.69 0.05
C ILE A 29 14.73 -1.53 1.29
N SER A 30 15.13 -0.99 2.45
CA SER A 30 14.96 -1.72 3.69
C SER A 30 13.51 -1.68 4.13
N GLN A 31 13.11 -2.66 4.92
CA GLN A 31 11.75 -2.73 5.43
C GLN A 31 11.42 -1.53 6.33
N PRO A 32 12.32 -1.10 7.22
CA PRO A 32 12.04 0.11 8.02
C PRO A 32 11.85 1.36 7.17
N ALA A 33 12.60 1.48 6.08
CA ALA A 33 12.46 2.64 5.19
C ALA A 33 11.10 2.62 4.50
N LEU A 34 10.68 1.45 4.03
CA LEU A 34 9.37 1.33 3.41
C LEU A 34 8.26 1.62 4.40
N SER A 35 8.37 1.07 5.60
CA SER A 35 7.38 1.28 6.65
C SER A 35 7.24 2.77 6.98
N LYS A 36 8.37 3.47 7.04
CA LYS A 36 8.37 4.89 7.31
C LYS A 36 7.68 5.67 6.19
N GLN A 37 7.95 5.30 4.94
CA GLN A 37 7.32 5.98 3.81
C GLN A 37 5.81 5.78 3.79
N ILE A 38 5.36 4.58 4.08
CA ILE A 38 3.93 4.31 4.13
C ILE A 38 3.29 5.10 5.28
N ARG A 39 3.96 5.15 6.42
CA ARG A 39 3.45 5.90 7.55
C ARG A 39 3.35 7.40 7.23
N THR A 40 4.34 7.92 6.52
CA THR A 40 4.31 9.31 6.09
C THR A 40 3.14 9.56 5.16
N LEU A 41 2.92 8.65 4.22
CA LEU A 41 1.80 8.77 3.30
C LEU A 41 0.46 8.74 4.05
N GLU A 42 0.32 7.83 5.00
CA GLU A 42 -0.90 7.78 5.81
C GLU A 42 -1.10 9.08 6.58
N SER A 43 -0.01 9.64 7.08
CA SER A 43 -0.07 10.89 7.81
C SER A 43 -0.52 12.05 6.91
N GLN A 44 -0.02 12.09 5.69
CA GLN A 44 -0.41 13.13 4.75
C GLN A 44 -1.88 13.03 4.38
N LEU A 45 -2.38 11.82 4.27
CA LEU A 45 -3.78 11.58 3.94
C LEU A 45 -4.68 11.61 5.17
N ARG A 46 -4.08 11.62 6.36
CA ARG A 46 -4.79 11.60 7.63
C ARG A 46 -5.70 10.39 7.74
N THR A 47 -5.25 9.27 7.23
CA THR A 47 -6.04 8.05 7.30
C THR A 47 -5.11 6.86 7.17
N LYS A 48 -5.51 5.75 7.77
CA LYS A 48 -4.74 4.53 7.66
C LYS A 48 -5.06 3.85 6.33
N LEU A 49 -4.02 3.39 5.68
CA LEU A 49 -4.18 2.68 4.42
C LEU A 49 -4.06 1.18 4.60
N PHE A 50 -3.35 0.74 5.63
CA PHE A 50 -3.14 -0.67 5.88
C PHE A 50 -3.48 -1.04 7.32
N VAL A 51 -4.01 -2.23 7.49
CA VAL A 51 -4.17 -2.85 8.80
C VAL A 51 -3.08 -3.89 8.89
N ARG A 52 -2.18 -3.73 9.86
CA ARG A 52 -1.08 -4.66 10.04
C ARG A 52 -1.45 -5.72 11.05
N ASP A 53 -1.33 -6.94 10.64
CA ASP A 53 -1.53 -8.06 11.51
C ASP A 53 -0.22 -8.83 11.59
N ARG A 54 -0.11 -9.75 12.52
CA ARG A 54 1.10 -10.53 12.68
C ARG A 54 1.49 -11.27 11.43
N ARG A 55 0.50 -11.75 10.71
CA ARG A 55 0.76 -12.61 9.56
C ARG A 55 0.63 -11.93 8.23
N SER A 56 -0.11 -10.85 8.16
CA SER A 56 -0.37 -10.26 6.90
C SER A 56 -0.68 -8.78 7.03
N VAL A 57 -0.71 -8.12 5.89
CA VAL A 57 -1.05 -6.72 5.80
C VAL A 57 -2.26 -6.65 4.89
N GLU A 58 -3.30 -5.98 5.35
CA GLU A 58 -4.51 -5.83 4.55
C GLU A 58 -4.83 -4.37 4.35
N LEU A 59 -5.54 -4.08 3.27
CA LEU A 59 -5.93 -2.72 2.99
C LEU A 59 -7.15 -2.33 3.80
N THR A 60 -7.14 -1.08 4.27
CA THR A 60 -8.34 -0.49 4.83
C THR A 60 -9.23 -0.10 3.68
N ARG A 61 -10.44 0.33 3.98
CA ARG A 61 -11.34 0.82 2.95
C ARG A 61 -10.74 2.02 2.23
N ALA A 62 -10.07 2.91 2.97
CA ALA A 62 -9.39 4.05 2.37
C ALA A 62 -8.27 3.59 1.45
N GLY A 63 -7.52 2.54 1.86
CA GLY A 63 -6.47 2.00 1.03
C GLY A 63 -7.01 1.41 -0.27
N GLU A 64 -8.14 0.72 -0.18
CA GLU A 64 -8.75 0.16 -1.38
C GLU A 64 -9.17 1.25 -2.35
N SER A 65 -9.70 2.34 -1.81
CA SER A 65 -10.12 3.46 -2.65
C SER A 65 -8.94 4.12 -3.35
N LEU A 66 -7.78 4.09 -2.72
CA LEU A 66 -6.61 4.75 -3.28
C LEU A 66 -5.94 3.93 -4.37
N LEU A 67 -6.17 2.62 -4.41
CA LEU A 67 -5.55 1.79 -5.42
C LEU A 67 -5.97 2.24 -6.81
N PRO A 68 -5.00 2.42 -7.69
CA PRO A 68 -5.32 2.94 -9.01
C PRO A 68 -6.01 1.97 -9.93
N THR A 69 -5.96 0.73 -9.64
CA THR A 69 -6.52 -0.16 -10.54
C THR A 69 -7.76 -0.56 -10.31
N ARG A 70 -8.35 -0.53 -10.98
CA ARG A 70 -9.38 -0.95 -10.83
C ARG A 70 -9.63 -1.97 -11.63
N ARG A 71 -9.04 -2.31 -12.30
CA ARG A 71 -9.27 -3.26 -13.03
C ARG A 71 -9.68 -4.36 -12.51
N ASN A 72 -9.75 -4.26 -11.92
CA ASN A 72 -10.09 -5.23 -11.52
C ASN A 72 -10.94 -5.50 -11.14
N SER A 73 -11.18 -5.05 -11.26
CA SER A 73 -11.85 -5.39 -11.09
C SER A 73 -12.54 -5.98 -11.28
N CYS A 74 -12.62 -6.03 -11.60
CA CYS A 74 -13.17 -6.63 -11.75
C CYS A 74 -13.50 -7.37 -11.63
N SER A 75 -13.36 -7.43 -11.74
CA SER A 75 -13.61 -8.17 -11.54
C SER A 75 -14.11 -8.64 -11.17
N ALA A 76 -14.14 -8.47 -11.14
CA ALA A 76 -14.55 -9.01 -10.69
C ALA A 76 -15.20 -9.39 -10.53
N GLY A 77 -15.26 -9.18 -10.64
CA GLY A 77 -15.71 -9.60 -10.42
C GLY A 77 -16.24 -10.09 -10.44
N MET A 78 -16.15 -9.96 -10.69
CA MET A 78 -16.50 -10.40 -10.65
C MET A 78 -16.66 -10.86 -10.23
N GLN A 79 -16.29 -10.75 -10.13
CA GLN A 79 -16.28 -10.97 -9.67
C GLN A 79 -16.54 -11.10 -9.32
#